data_df6e5f472013891f7c4adf341cade877
#
_entry.id   df6e5f472013891f7c4adf341cade877
#
_cell.length_a   1.000
_cell.length_b   1.000
_cell.length_c   1.000
_cell.angle_alpha   90.00
_cell.angle_beta   90.00
_cell.angle_gamma   90.00
#
_symmetry.space_group_name_H-M   'P 1'
#
loop_
_entity.id
_entity.type
_entity.pdbx_description
1 polymer ?
#
loop_
_entity_poly.entity_id
_entity_poly.type
_entity_poly.pdbx_seq_one_letter_code
_entity_poly.pdbx_strand_id
1 'polypeptide(L)'
;MPKLGMGPIRREQICRAAAAVIAREGFAGSTMRMVAEEAGVSTGMINHYFANRQDLLTQALVFVSERTQDRYRESIEDMPPGRERLNALLDCALAFDEHMTETWRVWINAYGEAVRLPELRHTIDGRLTSWYELIDRALEGIAPPDPPDGIPWSWRFDAVLNGLAIQALTSEATLDTRQIREEVIRTLFPQEPLENAGKGGRRTGAAGPRVPVGG
;
A
#
# COMPACT_ATOMS: atom_id res chain seq x y z
N MET A 1 36.24 14.27 -3.61
CA MET A 1 35.15 15.10 -4.15
C MET A 1 33.87 14.26 -4.19
N PRO A 2 32.77 14.68 -3.55
CA PRO A 2 31.48 14.01 -3.70
C PRO A 2 31.05 14.16 -5.16
N LYS A 3 30.74 13.05 -5.85
CA LYS A 3 30.18 13.10 -7.21
C LYS A 3 28.79 13.75 -7.13
N LEU A 4 28.57 14.86 -7.81
CA LEU A 4 27.24 15.45 -8.00
C LEU A 4 26.28 14.36 -8.50
N GLY A 5 25.17 14.16 -7.79
CA GLY A 5 24.14 13.14 -8.12
C GLY A 5 24.12 11.90 -7.22
N MET A 6 25.13 11.65 -6.38
CA MET A 6 25.15 10.49 -5.47
C MET A 6 24.26 10.67 -4.22
N GLY A 7 23.93 11.89 -3.84
CA GLY A 7 23.14 12.19 -2.65
C GLY A 7 21.71 11.64 -2.72
N PRO A 8 20.94 11.93 -3.77
CA PRO A 8 19.58 11.39 -3.93
C PRO A 8 19.54 9.86 -3.97
N ILE A 9 20.46 9.22 -4.71
CA ILE A 9 20.56 7.75 -4.82
C ILE A 9 20.86 7.13 -3.45
N ARG A 10 21.72 7.73 -2.65
CA ARG A 10 22.04 7.26 -1.30
C ARG A 10 20.85 7.41 -0.34
N ARG A 11 20.15 8.53 -0.41
CA ARG A 11 18.95 8.77 0.40
C ARG A 11 17.87 7.72 0.08
N GLU A 12 17.62 7.45 -1.19
CA GLU A 12 16.68 6.42 -1.63
C GLU A 12 17.09 5.03 -1.13
N GLN A 13 18.37 4.66 -1.24
CA GLN A 13 18.90 3.39 -0.73
C GLN A 13 18.63 3.24 0.77
N ILE A 14 18.85 4.29 1.56
CA ILE A 14 18.62 4.27 3.00
C ILE A 14 17.12 4.18 3.32
N CYS A 15 16.26 4.93 2.60
CA CYS A 15 14.80 4.84 2.78
C CYS A 15 14.27 3.44 2.46
N ARG A 16 14.77 2.80 1.40
CA ARG A 16 14.41 1.43 1.03
C ARG A 16 14.79 0.44 2.14
N ALA A 17 16.01 0.52 2.66
CA ALA A 17 16.46 -0.31 3.77
C ALA A 17 15.63 -0.05 5.04
N ALA A 18 15.28 1.21 5.31
CA ALA A 18 14.43 1.55 6.44
C ALA A 18 13.02 0.96 6.30
N ALA A 19 12.45 0.95 5.08
CA ALA A 19 11.17 0.32 4.81
C ALA A 19 11.20 -1.19 5.09
N ALA A 20 12.23 -1.90 4.63
CA ALA A 20 12.40 -3.33 4.91
C ALA A 20 12.54 -3.61 6.42
N VAL A 21 13.29 -2.77 7.15
CA VAL A 21 13.40 -2.88 8.61
C VAL A 21 12.05 -2.61 9.29
N ILE A 22 11.30 -1.57 8.87
CA ILE A 22 9.95 -1.28 9.41
C ILE A 22 9.01 -2.45 9.16
N ALA A 23 9.03 -3.03 7.97
CA ALA A 23 8.15 -4.15 7.62
C ALA A 23 8.38 -5.39 8.50
N ARG A 24 9.61 -5.59 8.97
CA ARG A 24 10.03 -6.72 9.80
C ARG A 24 9.90 -6.44 11.30
N GLU A 25 10.36 -5.29 11.76
CA GLU A 25 10.52 -4.96 13.19
C GLU A 25 9.47 -3.96 13.71
N GLY A 26 8.68 -3.39 12.82
CA GLY A 26 7.76 -2.28 13.13
C GLY A 26 8.47 -0.95 13.37
N PHE A 27 7.70 0.14 13.48
CA PHE A 27 8.25 1.47 13.76
C PHE A 27 8.99 1.51 15.11
N ALA A 28 8.41 0.94 16.17
CA ALA A 28 9.01 0.96 17.50
C ALA A 28 10.33 0.18 17.57
N GLY A 29 10.40 -0.97 16.89
CA GLY A 29 11.57 -1.87 16.90
C GLY A 29 12.72 -1.40 15.98
N SER A 30 12.45 -0.59 14.97
CA SER A 30 13.45 -0.15 13.99
C SER A 30 14.48 0.79 14.61
N THR A 31 15.77 0.50 14.46
CA THR A 31 16.87 1.35 14.95
C THR A 31 17.75 1.86 13.82
N MET A 32 18.42 3.00 14.03
CA MET A 32 19.40 3.56 13.08
C MET A 32 20.49 2.55 12.71
N ARG A 33 20.89 1.69 13.67
CA ARG A 33 21.90 0.66 13.45
C ARG A 33 21.40 -0.43 12.52
N MET A 34 20.18 -0.94 12.74
CA MET A 34 19.57 -1.95 11.87
C MET A 34 19.42 -1.44 10.44
N VAL A 35 18.99 -0.19 10.28
CA VAL A 35 18.90 0.43 8.93
C VAL A 35 20.28 0.60 8.30
N ALA A 36 21.31 0.94 9.06
CA ALA A 36 22.68 1.05 8.55
C ALA A 36 23.21 -0.31 8.07
N GLU A 37 22.98 -1.36 8.84
CA GLU A 37 23.33 -2.76 8.49
C GLU A 37 22.59 -3.19 7.22
N GLU A 38 21.29 -2.97 7.14
CA GLU A 38 20.44 -3.31 5.97
C GLU A 38 20.86 -2.52 4.71
N ALA A 39 21.17 -1.24 4.85
CA ALA A 39 21.60 -0.37 3.75
C ALA A 39 23.07 -0.58 3.34
N GLY A 40 23.87 -1.32 4.11
CA GLY A 40 25.31 -1.48 3.88
C GLY A 40 26.10 -0.17 4.03
N VAL A 41 25.68 0.70 4.98
CA VAL A 41 26.30 2.01 5.25
C VAL A 41 26.63 2.19 6.74
N SER A 42 27.39 3.21 7.09
CA SER A 42 27.59 3.57 8.49
C SER A 42 26.41 4.36 9.06
N THR A 43 26.20 4.30 10.38
CA THR A 43 25.23 5.16 11.07
C THR A 43 25.57 6.65 10.92
N GLY A 44 26.85 7.01 10.83
CA GLY A 44 27.30 8.36 10.53
C GLY A 44 26.82 8.87 9.17
N MET A 45 26.77 7.97 8.17
CA MET A 45 26.20 8.31 6.86
C MET A 45 24.70 8.56 6.95
N ILE A 46 23.93 7.77 7.71
CA ILE A 46 22.50 8.01 7.90
C ILE A 46 22.27 9.39 8.57
N ASN A 47 23.02 9.70 9.62
CA ASN A 47 22.94 10.99 10.32
C ASN A 47 23.30 12.21 9.44
N HIS A 48 23.97 11.99 8.32
CA HIS A 48 24.21 13.05 7.32
C HIS A 48 22.95 13.37 6.50
N TYR A 49 22.05 12.40 6.28
CA TYR A 49 20.85 12.55 5.44
C TYR A 49 19.57 12.79 6.22
N PHE A 50 19.51 12.33 7.47
CA PHE A 50 18.31 12.35 8.31
C PHE A 50 18.62 12.93 9.68
N ALA A 51 17.76 13.86 10.14
CA ALA A 51 17.97 14.58 11.37
C ALA A 51 17.98 13.67 12.62
N ASN A 52 17.17 12.64 12.60
CA ASN A 52 17.03 11.66 13.69
C ASN A 52 16.32 10.41 13.18
N ARG A 53 16.13 9.41 14.09
CA ARG A 53 15.43 8.16 13.79
C ARG A 53 14.00 8.40 13.30
N GLN A 54 13.25 9.30 13.93
CA GLN A 54 11.86 9.58 13.56
C GLN A 54 11.77 10.14 12.13
N ASP A 55 12.63 11.08 11.79
CA ASP A 55 12.74 11.62 10.44
C ASP A 55 13.04 10.52 9.42
N LEU A 56 14.03 9.66 9.69
CA LEU A 56 14.36 8.53 8.82
C LEU A 56 13.15 7.62 8.55
N LEU A 57 12.44 7.19 9.61
CA LEU A 57 11.32 6.26 9.46
C LEU A 57 10.11 6.92 8.78
N THR A 58 9.87 8.20 9.05
CA THR A 58 8.84 8.99 8.36
C THR A 58 9.17 9.13 6.87
N GLN A 59 10.43 9.42 6.52
CA GLN A 59 10.86 9.51 5.12
C GLN A 59 10.83 8.15 4.41
N ALA A 60 11.03 7.04 5.12
CA ALA A 60 10.85 5.71 4.57
C ALA A 60 9.37 5.43 4.22
N LEU A 61 8.42 5.84 5.07
CA LEU A 61 6.99 5.75 4.75
C LEU A 61 6.63 6.60 3.52
N VAL A 62 7.12 7.83 3.46
CA VAL A 62 6.92 8.71 2.29
C VAL A 62 7.44 8.04 1.02
N PHE A 63 8.66 7.52 1.07
CA PHE A 63 9.29 6.82 -0.05
C PHE A 63 8.46 5.62 -0.55
N VAL A 64 8.00 4.76 0.36
CA VAL A 64 7.15 3.61 0.02
C VAL A 64 5.84 4.08 -0.60
N SER A 65 5.20 5.10 -0.01
CA SER A 65 3.95 5.67 -0.51
C SER A 65 4.09 6.23 -1.92
N GLU A 66 5.13 7.01 -2.20
CA GLU A 66 5.37 7.60 -3.53
C GLU A 66 5.55 6.53 -4.60
N ARG A 67 6.39 5.54 -4.35
CA ARG A 67 6.62 4.43 -5.29
C ARG A 67 5.36 3.61 -5.54
N THR A 68 4.56 3.38 -4.50
CA THR A 68 3.31 2.64 -4.62
C THR A 68 2.28 3.44 -5.41
N GLN A 69 2.17 4.74 -5.16
CA GLN A 69 1.29 5.62 -5.92
C GLN A 69 1.69 5.74 -7.40
N ASP A 70 2.98 5.77 -7.70
CA ASP A 70 3.47 5.75 -9.08
C ASP A 70 3.06 4.45 -9.78
N ARG A 71 3.26 3.31 -9.13
CA ARG A 71 2.80 2.01 -9.65
C ARG A 71 1.29 1.96 -9.89
N TYR A 72 0.49 2.51 -8.98
CA TYR A 72 -0.96 2.60 -9.15
C TYR A 72 -1.33 3.52 -10.30
N ARG A 73 -0.69 4.69 -10.39
CA ARG A 73 -0.93 5.65 -11.47
C ARG A 73 -0.62 5.01 -12.83
N GLU A 74 0.54 4.38 -12.96
CA GLU A 74 0.96 3.65 -14.17
C GLU A 74 -0.04 2.56 -14.56
N SER A 75 -0.63 1.85 -13.59
CA SER A 75 -1.59 0.78 -13.86
C SER A 75 -2.90 1.25 -14.50
N ILE A 76 -3.25 2.54 -14.38
CA ILE A 76 -4.52 3.10 -14.87
C ILE A 76 -4.35 4.29 -15.82
N GLU A 77 -3.11 4.75 -16.11
CA GLU A 77 -2.84 6.01 -16.80
C GLU A 77 -3.49 6.10 -18.18
N ASP A 78 -3.32 5.08 -19.00
CA ASP A 78 -3.82 5.05 -20.39
C ASP A 78 -5.19 4.36 -20.51
N MET A 79 -5.83 4.02 -19.40
CA MET A 79 -7.10 3.32 -19.41
C MET A 79 -8.28 4.30 -19.46
N PRO A 80 -9.29 4.05 -20.34
CA PRO A 80 -10.51 4.84 -20.32
C PRO A 80 -11.26 4.69 -19.00
N PRO A 81 -12.10 5.68 -18.61
CA PRO A 81 -12.99 5.54 -17.47
C PRO A 81 -13.85 4.29 -17.58
N GLY A 82 -14.03 3.57 -16.46
CA GLY A 82 -14.87 2.37 -16.46
C GLY A 82 -14.38 1.27 -15.53
N ARG A 83 -15.08 0.15 -15.55
CA ARG A 83 -14.86 -1.01 -14.68
C ARG A 83 -13.45 -1.61 -14.84
N GLU A 84 -12.92 -1.62 -16.05
CA GLU A 84 -11.58 -2.18 -16.32
C GLU A 84 -10.48 -1.37 -15.63
N ARG A 85 -10.60 -0.03 -15.61
CA ARG A 85 -9.69 0.84 -14.88
C ARG A 85 -9.72 0.55 -13.37
N LEU A 86 -10.90 0.40 -12.78
CA LEU A 86 -11.05 0.04 -11.37
C LEU A 86 -10.44 -1.35 -11.07
N ASN A 87 -10.68 -2.33 -11.94
CA ASN A 87 -10.10 -3.66 -11.78
C ASN A 87 -8.58 -3.62 -11.84
N ALA A 88 -7.98 -2.85 -12.76
CA ALA A 88 -6.53 -2.69 -12.86
C ALA A 88 -5.93 -2.09 -11.59
N LEU A 89 -6.58 -1.07 -10.99
CA LEU A 89 -6.15 -0.51 -9.72
C LEU A 89 -6.21 -1.55 -8.59
N LEU A 90 -7.31 -2.31 -8.51
CA LEU A 90 -7.48 -3.38 -7.51
C LEU A 90 -6.45 -4.50 -7.70
N ASP A 91 -6.20 -4.92 -8.94
CA ASP A 91 -5.20 -5.95 -9.24
C ASP A 91 -3.81 -5.52 -8.82
N CYS A 92 -3.46 -4.26 -9.03
CA CYS A 92 -2.21 -3.70 -8.60
C CYS A 92 -2.11 -3.64 -7.06
N ALA A 93 -3.16 -3.18 -6.37
CA ALA A 93 -3.20 -3.07 -4.92
C ALA A 93 -3.18 -4.44 -4.21
N LEU A 94 -3.77 -5.45 -4.84
CA LEU A 94 -3.90 -6.81 -4.30
C LEU A 94 -2.89 -7.80 -4.90
N ALA A 95 -1.83 -7.32 -5.55
CA ALA A 95 -0.84 -8.20 -6.16
C ALA A 95 -0.17 -9.14 -5.13
N PHE A 96 -0.03 -8.71 -3.88
CA PHE A 96 0.63 -9.42 -2.78
C PHE A 96 1.95 -10.12 -3.18
N ASP A 97 2.64 -9.55 -4.19
CA ASP A 97 4.02 -9.86 -4.45
C ASP A 97 4.91 -9.41 -3.28
N GLU A 98 6.17 -9.75 -3.29
CA GLU A 98 7.11 -9.38 -2.22
C GLU A 98 7.08 -7.89 -1.91
N HIS A 99 7.06 -7.04 -2.96
CA HIS A 99 7.03 -5.59 -2.83
C HIS A 99 5.72 -5.09 -2.20
N MET A 100 4.56 -5.56 -2.68
CA MET A 100 3.28 -5.14 -2.11
C MET A 100 3.05 -5.67 -0.70
N THR A 101 3.53 -6.88 -0.40
CA THR A 101 3.50 -7.43 0.96
C THR A 101 4.34 -6.57 1.93
N GLU A 102 5.54 -6.15 1.51
CA GLU A 102 6.37 -5.22 2.30
C GLU A 102 5.64 -3.87 2.48
N THR A 103 5.08 -3.32 1.39
CA THR A 103 4.30 -2.08 1.42
C THR A 103 3.16 -2.15 2.43
N TRP A 104 2.35 -3.21 2.39
CA TRP A 104 1.27 -3.41 3.35
C TRP A 104 1.76 -3.49 4.80
N ARG A 105 2.86 -4.20 5.05
CA ARG A 105 3.47 -4.28 6.39
C ARG A 105 3.92 -2.92 6.88
N VAL A 106 4.54 -2.09 6.03
CA VAL A 106 4.94 -0.72 6.39
C VAL A 106 3.71 0.11 6.75
N TRP A 107 2.64 0.07 5.96
CA TRP A 107 1.41 0.82 6.24
C TRP A 107 0.69 0.37 7.51
N ILE A 108 0.55 -0.93 7.75
CA ILE A 108 -0.06 -1.48 8.98
C ILE A 108 0.72 -0.97 10.21
N ASN A 109 2.04 -1.03 10.18
CA ASN A 109 2.89 -0.52 11.25
C ASN A 109 2.77 1.00 11.41
N ALA A 110 2.66 1.76 10.30
CA ALA A 110 2.47 3.20 10.31
C ALA A 110 1.13 3.59 10.95
N TYR A 111 0.02 2.93 10.59
CA TYR A 111 -1.28 3.16 11.22
C TYR A 111 -1.26 2.89 12.72
N GLY A 112 -0.66 1.78 13.15
CA GLY A 112 -0.53 1.44 14.56
C GLY A 112 0.25 2.49 15.37
N GLU A 113 1.33 3.03 14.79
CA GLU A 113 2.15 4.04 15.45
C GLU A 113 1.49 5.44 15.42
N ALA A 114 0.77 5.79 14.35
CA ALA A 114 0.10 7.08 14.19
C ALA A 114 -0.97 7.36 15.25
N VAL A 115 -1.53 6.31 15.87
CA VAL A 115 -2.45 6.46 17.02
C VAL A 115 -1.76 7.23 18.17
N ARG A 116 -0.44 7.09 18.30
CA ARG A 116 0.37 7.67 19.39
C ARG A 116 1.20 8.88 18.95
N LEU A 117 1.52 8.99 17.66
CA LEU A 117 2.41 10.02 17.12
C LEU A 117 1.65 10.99 16.18
N PRO A 118 1.27 12.19 16.64
CA PRO A 118 0.54 13.17 15.82
C PRO A 118 1.28 13.59 14.55
N GLU A 119 2.61 13.69 14.60
CA GLU A 119 3.44 14.05 13.43
C GLU A 119 3.34 13.00 12.31
N LEU A 120 3.35 11.70 12.68
CA LEU A 120 3.18 10.61 11.73
C LEU A 120 1.76 10.59 11.14
N ARG A 121 0.74 10.93 11.95
CA ARG A 121 -0.64 11.09 11.48
C ARG A 121 -0.74 12.14 10.39
N HIS A 122 -0.14 13.30 10.57
CA HIS A 122 -0.12 14.36 9.55
C HIS A 122 0.54 13.89 8.24
N THR A 123 1.63 13.12 8.34
CA THR A 123 2.27 12.53 7.16
C THR A 123 1.35 11.55 6.44
N ILE A 124 0.66 10.68 7.18
CA ILE A 124 -0.30 9.73 6.64
C ILE A 124 -1.44 10.46 5.93
N ASP A 125 -2.05 11.46 6.57
CA ASP A 125 -3.15 12.24 6.00
C ASP A 125 -2.77 12.85 4.64
N GLY A 126 -1.57 13.42 4.53
CA GLY A 126 -1.06 13.95 3.27
C GLY A 126 -0.86 12.88 2.19
N ARG A 127 -0.50 11.65 2.56
CA ARG A 127 -0.34 10.55 1.59
C ARG A 127 -1.68 9.95 1.18
N LEU A 128 -2.65 9.87 2.09
CA LEU A 128 -4.00 9.40 1.80
C LEU A 128 -4.74 10.33 0.83
N THR A 129 -4.52 11.62 0.87
CA THR A 129 -5.12 12.56 -0.09
C THR A 129 -4.80 12.15 -1.53
N SER A 130 -3.53 11.93 -1.86
CA SER A 130 -3.13 11.50 -3.22
C SER A 130 -3.64 10.10 -3.57
N TRP A 131 -3.81 9.22 -2.59
CA TRP A 131 -4.42 7.91 -2.79
C TRP A 131 -5.91 8.02 -3.12
N TYR A 132 -6.65 8.86 -2.40
CA TYR A 132 -8.07 9.10 -2.68
C TYR A 132 -8.29 9.71 -4.07
N GLU A 133 -7.43 10.62 -4.52
CA GLU A 133 -7.46 11.15 -5.89
C GLU A 133 -7.31 10.04 -6.94
N LEU A 134 -6.46 9.04 -6.70
CA LEU A 134 -6.31 7.87 -7.59
C LEU A 134 -7.55 6.99 -7.59
N ILE A 135 -8.18 6.75 -6.43
CA ILE A 135 -9.43 6.00 -6.34
C ILE A 135 -10.56 6.75 -7.06
N ASP A 136 -10.69 8.05 -6.82
CA ASP A 136 -11.72 8.87 -7.47
C ASP A 136 -11.55 8.86 -9.00
N ARG A 137 -10.30 8.93 -9.48
CA ARG A 137 -9.98 8.75 -10.90
C ARG A 137 -10.35 7.35 -11.42
N ALA A 138 -10.14 6.30 -10.63
CA ALA A 138 -10.52 4.94 -11.02
C ALA A 138 -12.03 4.74 -11.06
N LEU A 139 -12.79 5.47 -10.22
CA LEU A 139 -14.24 5.47 -10.18
C LEU A 139 -14.92 6.39 -11.19
N GLU A 140 -14.16 7.21 -11.92
CA GLU A 140 -14.68 8.13 -12.91
C GLU A 140 -15.55 7.42 -13.95
N GLY A 141 -16.75 7.95 -14.18
CA GLY A 141 -17.74 7.40 -15.14
C GLY A 141 -18.50 6.15 -14.65
N ILE A 142 -18.13 5.58 -13.49
CA ILE A 142 -18.83 4.44 -12.90
C ILE A 142 -19.19 4.64 -11.42
N ALA A 143 -18.79 5.76 -10.83
CA ALA A 143 -19.09 6.03 -9.43
C ALA A 143 -20.60 5.93 -9.18
N PRO A 144 -21.03 5.22 -8.11
CA PRO A 144 -22.41 5.23 -7.69
C PRO A 144 -22.87 6.68 -7.35
N PRO A 145 -24.18 6.94 -7.29
CA PRO A 145 -24.66 8.24 -6.80
C PRO A 145 -24.05 8.59 -5.44
N ASP A 146 -23.91 9.89 -5.18
CA ASP A 146 -23.32 10.36 -3.92
C ASP A 146 -23.97 9.68 -2.71
N PRO A 147 -23.18 9.18 -1.76
CA PRO A 147 -23.70 8.47 -0.62
C PRO A 147 -24.48 9.44 0.29
N PRO A 148 -25.66 9.04 0.79
CA PRO A 148 -26.56 9.92 1.55
C PRO A 148 -25.97 10.38 2.89
N ASP A 149 -24.95 9.72 3.40
CA ASP A 149 -24.26 10.06 4.65
C ASP A 149 -23.03 10.97 4.47
N GLY A 150 -22.74 11.37 3.23
CA GLY A 150 -21.63 12.29 2.92
C GLY A 150 -20.23 11.69 3.03
N ILE A 151 -20.09 10.37 3.27
CA ILE A 151 -18.77 9.71 3.28
C ILE A 151 -18.36 9.41 1.83
N PRO A 152 -17.24 9.98 1.31
CA PRO A 152 -16.81 9.76 -0.07
C PRO A 152 -16.62 8.28 -0.43
N TRP A 153 -16.87 7.94 -1.70
CA TRP A 153 -16.66 6.58 -2.18
C TRP A 153 -15.20 6.12 -2.10
N SER A 154 -14.26 7.02 -2.31
CA SER A 154 -12.82 6.75 -2.13
C SER A 154 -12.50 6.30 -0.69
N TRP A 155 -13.12 6.91 0.32
CA TRP A 155 -12.96 6.50 1.71
C TRP A 155 -13.55 5.10 1.98
N ARG A 156 -14.73 4.82 1.42
CA ARG A 156 -15.36 3.51 1.56
C ARG A 156 -14.53 2.42 0.91
N PHE A 157 -14.06 2.68 -0.30
CA PHE A 157 -13.15 1.79 -1.02
C PHE A 157 -11.91 1.48 -0.16
N ASP A 158 -11.25 2.52 0.32
CA ASP A 158 -10.03 2.38 1.12
C ASP A 158 -10.28 1.64 2.42
N ALA A 159 -11.37 1.95 3.14
CA ALA A 159 -11.70 1.28 4.39
C ALA A 159 -11.94 -0.22 4.22
N VAL A 160 -12.66 -0.63 3.16
CA VAL A 160 -12.91 -2.05 2.87
C VAL A 160 -11.65 -2.74 2.40
N LEU A 161 -10.90 -2.13 1.47
CA LEU A 161 -9.65 -2.67 0.96
C LEU A 161 -8.64 -2.86 2.10
N ASN A 162 -8.39 -1.83 2.91
CA ASN A 162 -7.47 -1.91 4.04
C ASN A 162 -7.92 -2.95 5.06
N GLY A 163 -9.21 -2.98 5.43
CA GLY A 163 -9.72 -3.94 6.40
C GLY A 163 -9.49 -5.38 5.97
N LEU A 164 -9.81 -5.71 4.72
CA LEU A 164 -9.65 -7.06 4.19
C LEU A 164 -8.18 -7.43 3.94
N ALA A 165 -7.36 -6.49 3.44
CA ALA A 165 -5.92 -6.71 3.25
C ALA A 165 -5.20 -6.94 4.59
N ILE A 166 -5.55 -6.18 5.64
CA ILE A 166 -5.02 -6.39 6.99
C ILE A 166 -5.40 -7.78 7.49
N GLN A 167 -6.68 -8.18 7.36
CA GLN A 167 -7.13 -9.51 7.77
C GLN A 167 -6.40 -10.62 7.02
N ALA A 168 -6.21 -10.48 5.71
CA ALA A 168 -5.49 -11.45 4.90
C ALA A 168 -4.02 -11.62 5.32
N LEU A 169 -3.40 -10.56 5.84
CA LEU A 169 -1.99 -10.58 6.28
C LEU A 169 -1.81 -10.97 7.75
N THR A 170 -2.84 -10.85 8.59
CA THR A 170 -2.73 -11.01 10.05
C THR A 170 -3.54 -12.16 10.61
N SER A 171 -4.39 -12.79 9.81
CA SER A 171 -5.28 -13.89 10.23
C SER A 171 -4.85 -15.20 9.57
N GLU A 172 -5.11 -16.32 10.24
CA GLU A 172 -5.03 -17.66 9.65
C GLU A 172 -6.17 -17.93 8.64
N ALA A 173 -7.20 -17.07 8.63
CA ALA A 173 -8.28 -17.13 7.64
C ALA A 173 -7.71 -16.75 6.26
N THR A 174 -7.77 -17.70 5.33
CA THR A 174 -7.27 -17.51 3.97
C THR A 174 -8.31 -16.76 3.13
N LEU A 175 -8.27 -15.42 3.15
CA LEU A 175 -8.90 -14.61 2.11
C LEU A 175 -7.96 -14.58 0.90
N ASP A 176 -8.45 -15.02 -0.26
CA ASP A 176 -7.70 -14.85 -1.50
C ASP A 176 -7.97 -13.44 -2.10
N THR A 177 -7.08 -13.00 -2.98
CA THR A 177 -7.17 -11.67 -3.62
C THR A 177 -8.47 -11.47 -4.40
N ARG A 178 -9.04 -12.55 -4.95
CA ARG A 178 -10.32 -12.53 -5.67
C ARG A 178 -11.47 -12.22 -4.72
N GLN A 179 -11.51 -12.87 -3.54
CA GLN A 179 -12.54 -12.63 -2.53
C GLN A 179 -12.49 -11.19 -2.02
N ILE A 180 -11.29 -10.66 -1.78
CA ILE A 180 -11.11 -9.25 -1.38
C ILE A 180 -11.64 -8.32 -2.46
N ARG A 181 -11.27 -8.54 -3.72
CA ARG A 181 -11.77 -7.74 -4.85
C ARG A 181 -13.29 -7.78 -4.98
N GLU A 182 -13.87 -8.97 -4.94
CA GLU A 182 -15.33 -9.16 -5.03
C GLU A 182 -16.05 -8.39 -3.91
N GLU A 183 -15.51 -8.38 -2.70
CA GLU A 183 -16.12 -7.68 -1.58
C GLU A 183 -15.99 -6.16 -1.70
N VAL A 184 -14.84 -5.64 -2.15
CA VAL A 184 -14.67 -4.21 -2.44
C VAL A 184 -15.67 -3.77 -3.52
N ILE A 185 -15.80 -4.52 -4.61
CA ILE A 185 -16.74 -4.21 -5.69
C ILE A 185 -18.19 -4.27 -5.18
N ARG A 186 -18.56 -5.28 -4.41
CA ARG A 186 -19.91 -5.42 -3.83
C ARG A 186 -20.27 -4.24 -2.93
N THR A 187 -19.30 -3.75 -2.16
CA THR A 187 -19.52 -2.59 -1.27
C THR A 187 -19.76 -1.31 -2.06
N LEU A 188 -19.04 -1.11 -3.16
CA LEU A 188 -19.21 0.06 -4.03
C LEU A 188 -20.48 -0.03 -4.90
N PHE A 189 -20.85 -1.21 -5.35
CA PHE A 189 -21.93 -1.46 -6.32
C PHE A 189 -22.89 -2.55 -5.83
N PRO A 190 -23.64 -2.29 -4.75
CA PRO A 190 -24.48 -3.31 -4.12
C PRO A 190 -25.63 -3.83 -4.99
N GLN A 191 -26.02 -3.10 -6.03
CA GLN A 191 -27.11 -3.46 -6.96
C GLN A 191 -26.60 -4.24 -8.19
N GLU A 192 -25.29 -4.35 -8.39
CA GLU A 192 -24.75 -5.13 -9.52
C GLU A 192 -24.70 -6.61 -9.15
N PRO A 193 -25.29 -7.51 -9.98
CA PRO A 193 -25.02 -8.93 -9.83
C PRO A 193 -23.53 -9.15 -10.06
N LEU A 194 -22.90 -9.93 -9.19
CA LEU A 194 -21.54 -10.40 -9.44
C LEU A 194 -21.56 -11.11 -10.81
N GLU A 195 -20.85 -10.58 -11.79
CA GLU A 195 -20.68 -11.27 -13.06
C GLU A 195 -20.20 -12.68 -12.75
N ASN A 196 -20.97 -13.68 -13.21
CA ASN A 196 -20.63 -15.08 -13.04
C ASN A 196 -19.15 -15.27 -13.37
N ALA A 197 -18.33 -15.55 -12.39
CA ALA A 197 -16.97 -16.00 -12.57
C ALA A 197 -17.02 -17.25 -13.45
N GLY A 198 -16.82 -17.06 -14.77
CA GLY A 198 -16.56 -18.05 -15.78
C GLY A 198 -17.43 -19.31 -15.74
N LYS A 199 -18.37 -19.41 -16.65
CA LYS A 199 -18.63 -20.69 -17.30
C LYS A 199 -17.35 -21.07 -18.08
N GLY A 200 -16.39 -21.57 -17.37
CA GLY A 200 -15.10 -22.03 -17.88
C GLY A 200 -14.64 -23.21 -17.05
N GLY A 201 -14.94 -24.43 -17.54
CA GLY A 201 -14.24 -25.68 -17.29
C GLY A 201 -13.82 -25.96 -15.85
N ARG A 202 -14.37 -27.05 -15.32
CA ARG A 202 -13.74 -27.79 -14.21
C ARG A 202 -12.25 -27.94 -14.51
N ARG A 203 -11.44 -27.05 -13.94
CA ARG A 203 -10.01 -27.25 -13.78
C ARG A 203 -9.75 -27.46 -12.31
N THR A 204 -9.31 -28.68 -12.02
CA THR A 204 -8.77 -29.14 -10.74
C THR A 204 -7.81 -28.12 -10.14
N GLY A 205 -8.13 -27.67 -8.94
CA GLY A 205 -7.25 -27.27 -7.86
C GLY A 205 -5.94 -26.55 -8.19
N ALA A 206 -6.01 -25.32 -8.66
CA ALA A 206 -4.93 -24.36 -8.43
C ALA A 206 -5.52 -23.25 -7.56
N ALA A 207 -5.22 -23.28 -6.27
CA ALA A 207 -5.45 -22.14 -5.39
C ALA A 207 -4.70 -20.94 -5.99
N GLY A 208 -5.40 -19.81 -6.13
CA GLY A 208 -4.75 -18.54 -6.48
C GLY A 208 -3.59 -18.23 -5.53
N PRO A 209 -2.74 -17.24 -5.84
CA PRO A 209 -1.61 -16.89 -4.99
C PRO A 209 -2.11 -16.60 -3.59
N ARG A 210 -1.71 -17.44 -2.64
CA ARG A 210 -1.97 -17.24 -1.22
C ARG A 210 -1.07 -16.12 -0.73
N VAL A 211 -1.61 -15.24 0.10
CA VAL A 211 -0.82 -14.25 0.83
C VAL A 211 0.27 -15.03 1.60
N PRO A 212 1.57 -14.77 1.37
CA PRO A 212 2.61 -15.47 2.09
C PRO A 212 2.58 -15.08 3.57
N VAL A 213 2.17 -16.00 4.42
CA VAL A 213 2.33 -15.87 5.87
C VAL A 213 3.79 -16.25 6.14
N GLY A 214 4.64 -15.23 6.29
CA GLY A 214 6.04 -15.45 6.63
C GLY A 214 6.15 -16.03 8.04
N GLY A 215 6.91 -17.14 8.13
CA GLY A 215 7.44 -17.64 9.40
C GLY A 215 8.53 -16.71 9.95
#